data_1d2ce8031fbfd58f57cf427b8f6c2d83
#
_entry.id   1d2ce8031fbfd58f57cf427b8f6c2d83
#
_cell.length_a   1.000
_cell.length_b   1.000
_cell.length_c   1.000
_cell.angle_alpha   90.00
_cell.angle_beta   90.00
_cell.angle_gamma   90.00
#
_symmetry.space_group_name_H-M   'P 1'
#
loop_
_entity.id
_entity.type
_entity.pdbx_description
1 polymer ?
#
loop_
_entity_poly.entity_id
_entity_poly.type
_entity_poly.pdbx_seq_one_letter_code
_entity_poly.pdbx_strand_id
1 'polypeptide(L)'
;GYSSAASDVYKRQRLYNCRNIMEILEVTEDNIKEYEAFLDRSMSSSRNEVAAVKNYIYQHYEEDLNLEMLAEKVYLSSGYLSFIFKKETGMNLNRYIRVFRMEKAKELLCSTNMKVAQVSERVGFANVSYFCRSFREYYGSSPESYRKGTGEDEQTS
;
A
#
# COMPACT_ATOMS: atom_id res chain seq x y z
N GLY A 1 11.13 6.91 -23.60
CA GLY A 1 12.12 7.99 -23.60
C GLY A 1 12.09 8.90 -24.83
N TYR A 2 11.90 8.36 -26.01
CA TYR A 2 11.89 9.15 -27.27
C TYR A 2 10.66 10.08 -27.42
N SER A 3 9.53 9.69 -26.90
CA SER A 3 8.28 10.48 -27.01
C SER A 3 8.34 11.77 -26.17
N SER A 4 9.00 11.77 -25.03
CA SER A 4 9.11 12.93 -24.13
C SER A 4 10.01 14.03 -24.75
N ALA A 5 11.18 13.66 -25.27
CA ALA A 5 12.12 14.62 -25.85
C ALA A 5 11.55 15.32 -27.11
N ALA A 6 10.83 14.59 -27.97
CA ALA A 6 10.17 15.18 -29.13
C ALA A 6 9.06 16.15 -28.74
N SER A 7 8.29 15.84 -27.68
CA SER A 7 7.26 16.71 -27.11
C SER A 7 7.86 18.00 -26.56
N ASP A 8 8.99 17.90 -25.83
CA ASP A 8 9.67 19.06 -25.24
C ASP A 8 10.25 20.00 -26.31
N VAL A 9 10.80 19.45 -27.38
CA VAL A 9 11.28 20.22 -28.54
C VAL A 9 10.13 20.97 -29.19
N TYR A 10 8.99 20.30 -29.41
CA TYR A 10 7.79 20.90 -30.01
C TYR A 10 7.24 22.04 -29.12
N LYS A 11 7.17 21.87 -27.82
CA LYS A 11 6.71 22.89 -26.86
C LYS A 11 7.61 24.11 -26.87
N ARG A 12 8.93 23.93 -26.91
CA ARG A 12 9.89 25.03 -27.05
C ARG A 12 9.71 25.77 -28.35
N GLN A 13 9.53 25.05 -29.46
CA GLN A 13 9.30 25.65 -30.78
C GLN A 13 8.04 26.53 -30.82
N ARG A 14 6.95 26.08 -30.19
CA ARG A 14 5.73 26.90 -30.07
C ARG A 14 5.97 28.21 -29.33
N LEU A 15 6.73 28.20 -28.22
CA LEU A 15 7.07 29.41 -27.47
C LEU A 15 7.93 30.38 -28.29
N TYR A 16 8.92 29.88 -29.04
CA TYR A 16 9.75 30.70 -29.90
C TYR A 16 8.99 31.35 -31.07
N ASN A 17 7.92 30.74 -31.52
CA ASN A 17 7.11 31.27 -32.60
C ASN A 17 6.02 32.26 -32.17
N CYS A 18 5.85 32.50 -30.88
CA CYS A 18 4.90 33.48 -30.36
C CYS A 18 5.30 34.90 -30.74
N ARG A 19 4.37 35.68 -31.25
CA ARG A 19 4.59 37.05 -31.75
C ARG A 19 4.24 38.15 -30.75
N ASN A 20 3.45 37.82 -29.74
CA ASN A 20 3.01 38.73 -28.71
C ASN A 20 2.80 38.03 -27.37
N ILE A 21 2.63 38.83 -26.30
CA ILE A 21 2.49 38.34 -24.93
C ILE A 21 1.24 37.47 -24.74
N MET A 22 0.17 37.74 -25.47
CA MET A 22 -1.09 36.97 -25.37
C MET A 22 -0.90 35.55 -25.90
N GLU A 23 -0.19 35.37 -27.01
CA GLU A 23 0.16 34.06 -27.53
C GLU A 23 1.08 33.28 -26.58
N ILE A 24 2.02 33.96 -25.93
CA ILE A 24 2.88 33.34 -24.90
C ILE A 24 2.05 32.84 -23.72
N LEU A 25 1.12 33.66 -23.23
CA LEU A 25 0.22 33.27 -22.13
C LEU A 25 -0.65 32.07 -22.51
N GLU A 26 -1.25 32.08 -23.68
CA GLU A 26 -2.09 30.98 -24.18
C GLU A 26 -1.30 29.66 -24.29
N VAL A 27 -0.11 29.69 -24.89
CA VAL A 27 0.77 28.51 -24.98
C VAL A 27 1.21 28.01 -23.61
N THR A 28 1.46 28.93 -22.66
CA THR A 28 1.84 28.57 -21.30
C THR A 28 0.68 27.94 -20.56
N GLU A 29 -0.53 28.46 -20.67
CA GLU A 29 -1.73 27.87 -20.07
C GLU A 29 -2.02 26.46 -20.61
N ASP A 30 -1.89 26.26 -21.93
CA ASP A 30 -2.06 24.95 -22.56
C ASP A 30 -1.04 23.93 -22.02
N ASN A 31 0.22 24.32 -21.88
CA ASN A 31 1.27 23.48 -21.32
C ASN A 31 1.00 23.13 -19.84
N ILE A 32 0.50 24.07 -19.05
CA ILE A 32 0.15 23.82 -17.64
C ILE A 32 -1.01 22.80 -17.56
N LYS A 33 -2.08 22.98 -18.35
CA LYS A 33 -3.21 22.05 -18.37
C LYS A 33 -2.81 20.65 -18.78
N GLU A 34 -1.91 20.51 -19.78
CA GLU A 34 -1.39 19.22 -20.20
C GLU A 34 -0.58 18.54 -19.10
N TYR A 35 0.22 19.32 -18.34
CA TYR A 35 1.00 18.82 -17.22
C TYR A 35 0.13 18.39 -16.04
N GLU A 36 -0.90 19.16 -15.72
CA GLU A 36 -1.90 18.81 -14.70
C GLU A 36 -2.62 17.50 -15.06
N ALA A 37 -3.06 17.34 -16.31
CA ALA A 37 -3.69 16.12 -16.78
C ALA A 37 -2.75 14.91 -16.75
N PHE A 38 -1.46 15.10 -17.00
CA PHE A 38 -0.44 14.06 -16.88
C PHE A 38 -0.25 13.63 -15.41
N LEU A 39 -0.15 14.60 -14.49
CA LEU A 39 -0.02 14.35 -13.05
C LEU A 39 -1.25 13.60 -12.51
N ASP A 40 -2.45 14.01 -12.87
CA ASP A 40 -3.70 13.35 -12.45
C ASP A 40 -3.76 11.89 -12.92
N ARG A 41 -3.38 11.62 -14.16
CA ARG A 41 -3.32 10.26 -14.71
C ARG A 41 -2.29 9.41 -13.98
N SER A 42 -1.10 9.95 -13.71
CA SER A 42 -0.03 9.27 -12.99
C SER A 42 -0.44 8.94 -11.56
N MET A 43 -1.07 9.88 -10.85
CA MET A 43 -1.56 9.67 -9.48
C MET A 43 -2.71 8.65 -9.44
N SER A 44 -3.61 8.69 -10.41
CA SER A 44 -4.69 7.70 -10.52
C SER A 44 -4.16 6.29 -10.77
N SER A 45 -3.16 6.14 -11.64
CA SER A 45 -2.49 4.86 -11.87
C SER A 45 -1.86 4.32 -10.59
N SER A 46 -1.05 5.12 -9.89
CA SER A 46 -0.42 4.71 -8.62
C SER A 46 -1.42 4.22 -7.58
N ARG A 47 -2.57 4.90 -7.44
CA ARG A 47 -3.63 4.48 -6.53
C ARG A 47 -4.23 3.13 -6.91
N ASN A 48 -4.45 2.89 -8.21
CA ASN A 48 -4.99 1.62 -8.70
C ASN A 48 -4.02 0.47 -8.45
N GLU A 49 -2.73 0.68 -8.67
CA GLU A 49 -1.68 -0.31 -8.43
C GLU A 49 -1.54 -0.64 -6.94
N VAL A 50 -1.54 0.38 -6.07
CA VAL A 50 -1.55 0.17 -4.61
C VAL A 50 -2.83 -0.54 -4.15
N ALA A 51 -3.99 -0.20 -4.71
CA ALA A 51 -5.25 -0.87 -4.42
C ALA A 51 -5.22 -2.35 -4.83
N ALA A 52 -4.65 -2.66 -5.99
CA ALA A 52 -4.46 -4.04 -6.45
C ALA A 52 -3.55 -4.85 -5.51
N VAL A 53 -2.44 -4.25 -5.05
CA VAL A 53 -1.54 -4.88 -4.06
C VAL A 53 -2.25 -5.11 -2.73
N LYS A 54 -3.01 -4.16 -2.22
CA LYS A 54 -3.81 -4.33 -1.00
C LYS A 54 -4.83 -5.45 -1.12
N ASN A 55 -5.52 -5.52 -2.25
CA ASN A 55 -6.48 -6.59 -2.52
C ASN A 55 -5.80 -7.97 -2.59
N TYR A 56 -4.62 -8.05 -3.21
CA TYR A 56 -3.84 -9.29 -3.22
C TYR A 56 -3.43 -9.71 -1.80
N ILE A 57 -2.92 -8.78 -0.98
CA ILE A 57 -2.59 -9.04 0.43
C ILE A 57 -3.83 -9.53 1.19
N TYR A 58 -4.98 -8.91 1.00
CA TYR A 58 -6.23 -9.32 1.63
C TYR A 58 -6.62 -10.77 1.33
N GLN A 59 -6.39 -11.21 0.10
CA GLN A 59 -6.74 -12.57 -0.34
C GLN A 59 -5.70 -13.62 0.02
N HIS A 60 -4.41 -13.22 0.20
CA HIS A 60 -3.27 -14.12 0.32
C HIS A 60 -2.39 -13.87 1.55
N TYR A 61 -2.90 -13.18 2.58
CA TYR A 61 -2.11 -12.79 3.75
C TYR A 61 -1.51 -13.97 4.53
N GLU A 62 -2.05 -15.16 4.36
CA GLU A 62 -1.55 -16.41 4.95
C GLU A 62 -0.24 -16.89 4.30
N GLU A 63 0.00 -16.50 3.05
CA GLU A 63 1.12 -16.94 2.23
C GLU A 63 2.41 -16.14 2.52
N ASP A 64 3.55 -16.65 2.05
CA ASP A 64 4.81 -15.91 2.12
C ASP A 64 4.82 -14.78 1.10
N LEU A 65 4.46 -13.59 1.55
CA LEU A 65 4.39 -12.39 0.74
C LEU A 65 5.68 -11.57 0.84
N ASN A 66 6.26 -11.21 -0.30
CA ASN A 66 7.42 -10.33 -0.37
C ASN A 66 7.23 -9.21 -1.41
N LEU A 67 8.07 -8.19 -1.31
CA LEU A 67 8.00 -7.00 -2.16
C LEU A 67 8.18 -7.33 -3.64
N GLU A 68 9.12 -8.21 -3.97
CA GLU A 68 9.46 -8.60 -5.34
C GLU A 68 8.26 -9.25 -6.01
N MET A 69 7.67 -10.23 -5.36
CA MET A 69 6.51 -10.95 -5.87
C MET A 69 5.29 -10.02 -6.06
N LEU A 70 5.05 -9.13 -5.11
CA LEU A 70 3.93 -8.20 -5.21
C LEU A 70 4.15 -7.15 -6.31
N ALA A 71 5.40 -6.71 -6.52
CA ALA A 71 5.75 -5.82 -7.62
C ALA A 71 5.53 -6.48 -8.99
N GLU A 72 5.91 -7.74 -9.14
CA GLU A 72 5.65 -8.52 -10.36
C GLU A 72 4.15 -8.63 -10.67
N LYS A 73 3.29 -8.81 -9.65
CA LYS A 73 1.84 -8.88 -9.82
C LYS A 73 1.22 -7.63 -10.42
N VAL A 74 1.83 -6.48 -10.18
CA VAL A 74 1.35 -5.18 -10.71
C VAL A 74 2.26 -4.61 -11.79
N TYR A 75 3.18 -5.42 -12.31
CA TYR A 75 4.12 -5.05 -13.39
C TYR A 75 4.99 -3.83 -13.08
N LEU A 76 5.41 -3.69 -11.81
CA LEU A 76 6.27 -2.62 -11.33
C LEU A 76 7.64 -3.14 -10.87
N SER A 77 8.61 -2.24 -10.80
CA SER A 77 9.84 -2.53 -10.05
C SER A 77 9.58 -2.49 -8.54
N SER A 78 10.32 -3.29 -7.77
CA SER A 78 10.23 -3.32 -6.31
C SER A 78 10.46 -1.94 -5.69
N GLY A 79 11.43 -1.18 -6.21
CA GLY A 79 11.71 0.17 -5.73
C GLY A 79 10.55 1.14 -5.94
N TYR A 80 9.93 1.11 -7.12
CA TYR A 80 8.79 1.97 -7.42
C TYR A 80 7.56 1.58 -6.61
N LEU A 81 7.24 0.29 -6.50
CA LEU A 81 6.15 -0.17 -5.65
C LEU A 81 6.37 0.26 -4.19
N SER A 82 7.57 0.07 -3.65
CA SER A 82 7.89 0.49 -2.27
C SER A 82 7.64 1.98 -2.05
N PHE A 83 8.03 2.81 -3.01
CA PHE A 83 7.83 4.26 -2.98
C PHE A 83 6.35 4.65 -2.99
N ILE A 84 5.57 4.19 -3.99
CA ILE A 84 4.15 4.56 -4.12
C ILE A 84 3.32 3.98 -2.98
N PHE A 85 3.62 2.76 -2.52
CA PHE A 85 2.91 2.12 -1.43
C PHE A 85 3.08 2.90 -0.12
N LYS A 86 4.32 3.31 0.20
CA LYS A 86 4.59 4.14 1.38
C LYS A 86 3.94 5.52 1.26
N LYS A 87 3.95 6.12 0.08
CA LYS A 87 3.31 7.42 -0.19
C LYS A 87 1.80 7.37 0.03
N GLU A 88 1.13 6.31 -0.45
CA GLU A 88 -0.32 6.17 -0.39
C GLU A 88 -0.83 5.66 0.97
N THR A 89 -0.05 4.82 1.68
CA THR A 89 -0.48 4.16 2.93
C THR A 89 0.14 4.76 4.19
N GLY A 90 1.19 5.56 4.06
CA GLY A 90 1.98 6.07 5.17
C GLY A 90 2.93 5.05 5.80
N MET A 91 2.96 3.79 5.35
CA MET A 91 3.81 2.75 5.91
C MET A 91 4.43 1.87 4.82
N ASN A 92 5.57 1.25 5.13
CA ASN A 92 6.18 0.30 4.21
C ASN A 92 5.35 -1.00 4.11
N LEU A 93 5.53 -1.72 3.01
CA LEU A 93 4.76 -2.91 2.67
C LEU A 93 4.83 -4.00 3.75
N ASN A 94 6.02 -4.31 4.25
CA ASN A 94 6.20 -5.35 5.27
C ASN A 94 5.47 -5.01 6.58
N ARG A 95 5.48 -3.74 6.96
CA ARG A 95 4.72 -3.28 8.13
C ARG A 95 3.22 -3.39 7.88
N TYR A 96 2.76 -3.04 6.69
CA TYR A 96 1.35 -3.14 6.30
C TYR A 96 0.86 -4.59 6.37
N ILE A 97 1.60 -5.55 5.80
CA ILE A 97 1.28 -6.98 5.86
C ILE A 97 1.23 -7.46 7.31
N ARG A 98 2.22 -7.08 8.13
CA ARG A 98 2.25 -7.47 9.54
C ARG A 98 1.07 -6.91 10.33
N VAL A 99 0.74 -5.64 10.17
CA VAL A 99 -0.44 -5.02 10.80
C VAL A 99 -1.71 -5.74 10.38
N PHE A 100 -1.88 -5.99 9.09
CA PHE A 100 -3.04 -6.72 8.58
C PHE A 100 -3.17 -8.13 9.19
N ARG A 101 -2.06 -8.87 9.29
CA ARG A 101 -2.03 -10.19 9.94
C ARG A 101 -2.37 -10.11 11.43
N MET A 102 -1.95 -9.05 12.13
CA MET A 102 -2.30 -8.83 13.55
C MET A 102 -3.80 -8.60 13.73
N GLU A 103 -4.43 -7.80 12.86
CA GLU A 103 -5.88 -7.58 12.88
C GLU A 103 -6.64 -8.90 12.64
N LYS A 104 -6.20 -9.71 11.68
CA LYS A 104 -6.79 -11.04 11.43
C LYS A 104 -6.58 -12.01 12.60
N ALA A 105 -5.41 -11.97 13.23
CA ALA A 105 -5.16 -12.77 14.43
C ALA A 105 -6.10 -12.39 15.58
N LYS A 106 -6.31 -11.10 15.81
CA LYS A 106 -7.27 -10.59 16.79
C LYS A 106 -8.68 -11.13 16.52
N GLU A 107 -9.15 -11.02 15.28
CA GLU A 107 -10.46 -11.53 14.87
C GLU A 107 -10.60 -13.04 15.22
N LEU A 108 -9.60 -13.85 14.85
CA LEU A 108 -9.60 -15.29 15.13
C LEU A 108 -9.54 -15.63 16.62
N LEU A 109 -8.75 -14.89 17.40
CA LEU A 109 -8.65 -15.08 18.84
C LEU A 109 -9.96 -14.79 19.57
N CYS A 110 -10.71 -13.78 19.13
CA CYS A 110 -11.99 -13.38 19.72
C CYS A 110 -13.17 -14.26 19.26
N SER A 111 -13.15 -14.69 17.97
CA SER A 111 -14.28 -15.39 17.35
C SER A 111 -14.18 -16.90 17.37
N THR A 112 -13.02 -17.47 17.76
CA THR A 112 -12.77 -18.91 17.73
C THR A 112 -12.05 -19.42 18.97
N ASN A 113 -12.13 -20.74 19.19
CA ASN A 113 -11.36 -21.44 20.24
C ASN A 113 -10.04 -22.03 19.71
N MET A 114 -9.52 -21.56 18.56
CA MET A 114 -8.25 -22.02 18.01
C MET A 114 -7.11 -21.79 18.98
N LYS A 115 -6.18 -22.77 19.06
CA LYS A 115 -4.95 -22.57 19.86
C LYS A 115 -4.11 -21.44 19.27
N VAL A 116 -3.37 -20.72 20.11
CA VAL A 116 -2.50 -19.59 19.67
C VAL A 116 -1.55 -20.00 18.54
N ALA A 117 -1.00 -21.24 18.62
CA ALA A 117 -0.15 -21.76 17.55
C ALA A 117 -0.90 -21.89 16.21
N GLN A 118 -2.14 -22.34 16.23
CA GLN A 118 -2.99 -22.47 15.04
C GLN A 118 -3.35 -21.08 14.46
N VAL A 119 -3.64 -20.11 15.32
CA VAL A 119 -3.89 -18.73 14.88
C VAL A 119 -2.63 -18.15 14.22
N SER A 120 -1.45 -18.34 14.82
CA SER A 120 -0.16 -17.91 14.28
C SER A 120 0.05 -18.44 12.86
N GLU A 121 -0.11 -19.73 12.66
CA GLU A 121 0.00 -20.39 11.35
C GLU A 121 -1.04 -19.87 10.36
N ARG A 122 -2.29 -19.75 10.80
CA ARG A 122 -3.42 -19.29 9.96
C ARG A 122 -3.24 -17.87 9.45
N VAL A 123 -2.55 -17.02 10.17
CA VAL A 123 -2.28 -15.64 9.74
C VAL A 123 -0.89 -15.46 9.09
N GLY A 124 -0.21 -16.57 8.75
CA GLY A 124 1.03 -16.55 7.97
C GLY A 124 2.31 -16.29 8.76
N PHE A 125 2.33 -16.59 10.07
CA PHE A 125 3.56 -16.56 10.88
C PHE A 125 4.15 -17.97 10.99
N ALA A 126 5.35 -18.15 10.45
CA ALA A 126 6.07 -19.42 10.55
C ALA A 126 6.58 -19.73 11.96
N ASN A 127 6.74 -18.71 12.82
CA ASN A 127 7.28 -18.86 14.18
C ASN A 127 6.31 -18.28 15.20
N VAL A 128 5.77 -19.16 16.06
CA VAL A 128 4.79 -18.81 17.09
C VAL A 128 5.35 -17.85 18.14
N SER A 129 6.64 -17.99 18.53
CA SER A 129 7.27 -17.09 19.50
C SER A 129 7.40 -15.67 18.94
N TYR A 130 7.76 -15.55 17.66
CA TYR A 130 7.80 -14.26 16.98
C TYR A 130 6.39 -13.65 16.82
N PHE A 131 5.39 -14.47 16.50
CA PHE A 131 3.99 -14.05 16.51
C PHE A 131 3.55 -13.48 17.84
N CYS A 132 3.76 -14.22 18.95
CA CYS A 132 3.35 -13.79 20.29
C CYS A 132 4.04 -12.47 20.70
N ARG A 133 5.32 -12.30 20.37
CA ARG A 133 6.05 -11.05 20.60
C ARG A 133 5.47 -9.90 19.81
N SER A 134 5.26 -10.10 18.50
CA SER A 134 4.68 -9.07 17.61
C SER A 134 3.26 -8.69 18.04
N PHE A 135 2.45 -9.65 18.46
CA PHE A 135 1.10 -9.42 18.95
C PHE A 135 1.12 -8.57 20.24
N ARG A 136 2.01 -8.91 21.17
CA ARG A 136 2.18 -8.16 22.42
C ARG A 136 2.70 -6.74 22.17
N GLU A 137 3.64 -6.56 21.25
CA GLU A 137 4.11 -5.22 20.83
C GLU A 137 2.99 -4.37 20.24
N TYR A 138 2.07 -4.99 19.50
CA TYR A 138 0.98 -4.30 18.81
C TYR A 138 -0.22 -4.02 19.72
N TYR A 139 -0.65 -4.99 20.53
CA TYR A 139 -1.85 -4.88 21.37
C TYR A 139 -1.59 -4.69 22.87
N GLY A 140 -0.35 -4.71 23.32
CA GLY A 140 0.04 -4.53 24.72
C GLY A 140 -0.08 -5.78 25.61
N SER A 141 -0.70 -6.86 25.14
CA SER A 141 -0.89 -8.11 25.87
C SER A 141 -0.62 -9.35 25.01
N SER A 142 -0.35 -10.49 25.65
CA SER A 142 -0.17 -11.74 24.91
C SER A 142 -1.48 -12.20 24.25
N PRO A 143 -1.43 -13.02 23.18
CA PRO A 143 -2.63 -13.54 22.52
C PRO A 143 -3.58 -14.26 23.49
N GLU A 144 -3.06 -15.04 24.42
CA GLU A 144 -3.87 -15.74 25.42
C GLU A 144 -4.51 -14.79 26.44
N SER A 145 -3.75 -13.80 26.95
CA SER A 145 -4.30 -12.79 27.85
C SER A 145 -5.36 -11.92 27.16
N TYR A 146 -5.14 -11.60 25.90
CA TYR A 146 -6.09 -10.84 25.10
C TYR A 146 -7.44 -11.57 24.97
N ARG A 147 -7.39 -12.87 24.67
CA ARG A 147 -8.61 -13.72 24.58
C ARG A 147 -9.37 -13.78 25.91
N LYS A 148 -8.67 -13.92 27.02
CA LYS A 148 -9.30 -13.97 28.36
C LYS A 148 -9.95 -12.63 28.74
N GLY A 149 -9.27 -11.50 28.45
CA GLY A 149 -9.82 -10.18 28.75
C GLY A 149 -11.09 -9.86 27.96
N THR A 150 -11.21 -10.29 26.71
CA THR A 150 -12.46 -10.14 25.93
C THR A 150 -13.60 -11.04 26.44
N GLY A 151 -13.28 -12.15 27.12
CA GLY A 151 -14.30 -13.02 27.71
C GLY A 151 -14.85 -12.54 29.05
N GLU A 152 -14.10 -11.68 29.77
CA GLU A 152 -14.55 -11.12 31.04
C GLU A 152 -15.52 -9.95 30.86
N ASP A 153 -15.39 -9.19 29.77
CA ASP A 153 -16.29 -8.07 29.47
C ASP A 153 -17.69 -8.51 29.01
N GLU A 154 -17.85 -9.73 28.48
CA GLU A 154 -19.17 -10.28 28.10
C GLU A 154 -19.96 -10.88 29.26
N GLN A 155 -19.32 -11.15 30.43
CA GLN A 155 -19.98 -11.74 31.59
C GLN A 155 -20.45 -10.70 32.61
N THR A 156 -20.20 -9.41 32.39
CA THR A 156 -20.55 -8.31 33.31
C THR A 156 -21.65 -7.40 32.76
N SER A 157 -22.41 -7.86 31.76
CA SER A 157 -23.58 -7.07 31.24
C SER A 157 -24.89 -7.80 31.45
#